data_0d06535d41308aa652001c2fdf90a848
#
_entry.id   0d06535d41308aa652001c2fdf90a848
#
_cell.length_a   1.000
_cell.length_b   1.000
_cell.length_c   1.000
_cell.angle_alpha   90.00
_cell.angle_beta   90.00
_cell.angle_gamma   90.00
#
_symmetry.space_group_name_H-M   'P 1'
#
loop_
_entity.id
_entity.type
_entity.pdbx_description
1 polymer ?
#
loop_
_entity_poly.entity_id
_entity_poly.type
_entity_poly.pdbx_seq_one_letter_code
_entity_poly.pdbx_strand_id
1 'polypeptide(L)'
;MIPKWIGTQYLIHLLVLALLIAACAGPHVTSTPQQLPTRVATPTPTATPFSVPAQIYYEEGVARQEAGDAEGALRSFTWAIERAPDMAPAYVARGSIYLAQGKLRLALAEADAALEADPKSAAAYALRGEALRLLDRAEPALESFRQALALDPALQAETFRSRWLAARADDNGARMLALSNEYADAQPDNALRAYYRGWAFIELNAAGTAIEVLIETIEANPDPPALLWFALGQAYAAERAWPESVTSFEAARGLVQAGDNSLIVHSDRPVTELFGALGWAYLRAGRCVDAEVMLEYALQVGAPASQYTTMLEEARICQTPTPTATPYPTATPMIW
;
A
#
# COMPACT_ATOMS: atom_id res chain seq x y z
N MET A 1 6.53 41.12 23.47
CA MET A 1 5.76 42.02 22.56
C MET A 1 4.92 41.16 21.65
N ILE A 2 3.63 41.06 21.93
CA ILE A 2 2.67 40.26 21.14
C ILE A 2 2.08 41.19 20.07
N PRO A 3 2.05 40.79 18.80
CA PRO A 3 1.55 41.67 17.74
C PRO A 3 0.04 41.88 17.85
N LYS A 4 -0.39 43.13 17.78
CA LYS A 4 -1.76 43.64 17.88
C LYS A 4 -2.72 43.28 16.69
N TRP A 5 -2.42 42.23 15.94
CA TRP A 5 -3.19 41.90 14.71
C TRP A 5 -4.23 40.79 14.86
N ILE A 6 -4.29 40.14 16.03
CA ILE A 6 -5.22 39.01 16.24
C ILE A 6 -6.62 39.45 16.73
N GLY A 7 -6.75 40.67 17.21
CA GLY A 7 -8.02 41.17 17.79
C GLY A 7 -9.10 41.61 16.80
N THR A 8 -8.74 42.00 15.59
CA THR A 8 -9.68 42.58 14.63
C THR A 8 -10.44 41.55 13.78
N GLN A 9 -9.87 40.39 13.55
CA GLN A 9 -10.53 39.31 12.79
C GLN A 9 -11.64 38.62 13.60
N TYR A 10 -11.50 38.51 14.92
CA TYR A 10 -12.52 37.90 15.77
C TYR A 10 -13.77 38.79 15.93
N LEU A 11 -13.60 40.12 15.91
CA LEU A 11 -14.73 41.05 15.98
C LEU A 11 -15.58 41.05 14.70
N ILE A 12 -14.99 40.87 13.54
CA ILE A 12 -15.69 40.81 12.25
C ILE A 12 -16.52 39.53 12.15
N HIS A 13 -16.03 38.41 12.63
CA HIS A 13 -16.75 37.12 12.60
C HIS A 13 -17.96 37.12 13.58
N LEU A 14 -17.84 37.77 14.72
CA LEU A 14 -18.95 37.93 15.68
C LEU A 14 -20.05 38.85 15.16
N LEU A 15 -19.71 39.93 14.43
CA LEU A 15 -20.68 40.84 13.81
C LEU A 15 -21.43 40.19 12.63
N VAL A 16 -20.76 39.35 11.84
CA VAL A 16 -21.42 38.62 10.74
C VAL A 16 -22.37 37.55 11.28
N LEU A 17 -22.01 36.88 12.37
CA LEU A 17 -22.89 35.89 13.02
C LEU A 17 -24.14 36.52 13.67
N ALA A 18 -24.01 37.73 14.23
CA ALA A 18 -25.14 38.47 14.83
C ALA A 18 -26.13 38.98 13.77
N LEU A 19 -25.64 39.34 12.56
CA LEU A 19 -26.49 39.79 11.44
C LEU A 19 -27.26 38.64 10.78
N LEU A 20 -26.75 37.41 10.83
CA LEU A 20 -27.44 36.23 10.30
C LEU A 20 -28.57 35.72 11.21
N ILE A 21 -28.52 36.01 12.51
CA ILE A 21 -29.58 35.63 13.47
C ILE A 21 -30.76 36.60 13.42
N ALA A 22 -30.57 37.87 13.05
CA ALA A 22 -31.63 38.89 12.98
C ALA A 22 -32.50 38.76 11.71
N ALA A 23 -32.10 38.02 10.70
CA ALA A 23 -32.85 37.89 9.43
C ALA A 23 -33.91 36.76 9.43
N CYS A 24 -34.08 36.00 10.51
CA CYS A 24 -35.05 34.89 10.60
C CYS A 24 -36.30 35.19 11.41
N ALA A 25 -36.53 36.44 11.83
CA ALA A 25 -37.79 36.84 12.49
C ALA A 25 -38.80 37.38 11.46
N GLY A 26 -39.47 36.47 10.75
CA GLY A 26 -40.65 36.82 9.93
C GLY A 26 -41.90 37.06 10.79
N PRO A 27 -42.88 37.82 10.28
CA PRO A 27 -44.06 38.22 11.06
C PRO A 27 -44.93 37.00 11.40
N HIS A 28 -45.33 36.90 12.67
CA HIS A 28 -46.26 35.90 13.14
C HIS A 28 -47.66 36.13 12.50
N VAL A 29 -47.99 35.24 11.55
CA VAL A 29 -49.37 35.16 11.03
C VAL A 29 -50.15 34.24 11.97
N THR A 30 -51.10 34.77 12.70
CA THR A 30 -52.06 34.00 13.48
C THR A 30 -53.07 33.36 12.52
N SER A 31 -52.88 32.07 12.24
CA SER A 31 -53.85 31.29 11.48
C SER A 31 -54.86 30.64 12.42
N THR A 32 -56.11 30.98 12.23
CA THR A 32 -57.28 30.28 12.80
C THR A 32 -57.26 28.81 12.43
N PRO A 33 -57.59 27.87 13.32
CA PRO A 33 -57.62 26.47 12.98
C PRO A 33 -58.76 26.17 12.00
N GLN A 34 -58.40 25.92 10.76
CA GLN A 34 -59.31 25.41 9.73
C GLN A 34 -59.43 23.89 9.93
N GLN A 35 -60.67 23.43 10.28
CA GLN A 35 -60.98 22.01 10.36
C GLN A 35 -60.74 21.35 8.99
N LEU A 36 -59.75 20.49 8.91
CA LEU A 36 -59.52 19.62 7.76
C LEU A 36 -60.69 18.62 7.64
N PRO A 37 -61.20 18.40 6.42
CA PRO A 37 -62.19 17.35 6.18
C PRO A 37 -61.58 15.97 6.55
N THR A 38 -62.33 15.18 7.27
CA THR A 38 -62.00 13.82 7.67
C THR A 38 -61.68 13.01 6.42
N ARG A 39 -60.41 12.73 6.23
CA ARG A 39 -59.92 11.89 5.13
C ARG A 39 -60.44 10.48 5.34
N VAL A 40 -61.40 10.05 4.54
CA VAL A 40 -61.79 8.62 4.44
C VAL A 40 -60.54 7.85 4.15
N ALA A 41 -60.17 6.96 5.07
CA ALA A 41 -59.05 6.06 4.88
C ALA A 41 -59.35 5.18 3.66
N THR A 42 -58.76 5.51 2.52
CA THR A 42 -58.61 4.53 1.44
C THR A 42 -57.83 3.35 1.98
N PRO A 43 -58.32 2.11 1.79
CA PRO A 43 -57.49 0.94 2.20
C PRO A 43 -56.18 1.02 1.39
N THR A 44 -55.11 1.22 2.12
CA THR A 44 -53.76 1.11 1.61
C THR A 44 -53.68 -0.29 0.98
N PRO A 45 -53.39 -0.43 -0.33
CA PRO A 45 -53.14 -1.74 -0.87
C PRO A 45 -51.98 -2.29 -0.09
N THR A 46 -52.19 -3.37 0.65
CA THR A 46 -51.15 -4.19 1.23
C THR A 46 -50.48 -4.92 0.07
N ALA A 47 -49.76 -4.18 -0.76
CA ALA A 47 -48.78 -4.78 -1.63
C ALA A 47 -47.73 -5.31 -0.63
N THR A 48 -47.76 -6.59 -0.36
CA THR A 48 -46.59 -7.31 0.10
C THR A 48 -45.50 -6.92 -0.90
N PRO A 49 -44.49 -6.16 -0.52
CA PRO A 49 -43.43 -5.85 -1.47
C PRO A 49 -42.90 -7.21 -1.92
N PHE A 50 -42.84 -7.42 -3.21
CA PHE A 50 -42.17 -8.57 -3.80
C PHE A 50 -40.72 -8.43 -3.35
N SER A 51 -40.43 -9.08 -2.21
CA SER A 51 -39.15 -8.92 -1.55
C SER A 51 -38.14 -9.73 -2.36
N VAL A 52 -37.43 -9.04 -3.25
CA VAL A 52 -36.32 -9.65 -3.97
C VAL A 52 -35.38 -10.26 -2.93
N PRO A 53 -35.08 -11.57 -3.03
CA PRO A 53 -34.16 -12.22 -2.09
C PRO A 53 -32.79 -11.55 -2.10
N ALA A 54 -32.13 -11.49 -0.95
CA ALA A 54 -30.78 -10.94 -0.80
C ALA A 54 -29.78 -11.56 -1.79
N GLN A 55 -29.95 -12.85 -2.06
CA GLN A 55 -29.11 -13.61 -2.99
C GLN A 55 -29.11 -13.01 -4.41
N ILE A 56 -30.27 -12.54 -4.90
CA ILE A 56 -30.34 -11.93 -6.24
C ILE A 56 -29.55 -10.63 -6.31
N TYR A 57 -29.59 -9.80 -5.27
CA TYR A 57 -28.77 -8.60 -5.20
C TYR A 57 -27.27 -8.92 -5.08
N TYR A 58 -26.93 -9.98 -4.37
CA TYR A 58 -25.56 -10.44 -4.30
C TYR A 58 -25.04 -10.88 -5.69
N GLU A 59 -25.79 -11.73 -6.39
CA GLU A 59 -25.44 -12.21 -7.74
C GLU A 59 -25.36 -11.05 -8.75
N GLU A 60 -26.28 -10.09 -8.69
CA GLU A 60 -26.22 -8.87 -9.48
C GLU A 60 -24.95 -8.05 -9.15
N GLY A 61 -24.58 -7.95 -7.87
CA GLY A 61 -23.36 -7.28 -7.45
C GLY A 61 -22.12 -7.93 -8.02
N VAL A 62 -22.03 -9.26 -7.98
CA VAL A 62 -20.93 -10.03 -8.60
C VAL A 62 -20.85 -9.77 -10.09
N ALA A 63 -21.97 -9.89 -10.82
CA ALA A 63 -22.00 -9.65 -12.26
C ALA A 63 -21.57 -8.22 -12.63
N ARG A 64 -21.97 -7.22 -11.85
CA ARG A 64 -21.54 -5.83 -12.04
C ARG A 64 -20.06 -5.62 -11.77
N GLN A 65 -19.53 -6.28 -10.73
CA GLN A 65 -18.09 -6.24 -10.41
C GLN A 65 -17.28 -6.85 -11.57
N GLU A 66 -17.69 -7.98 -12.10
CA GLU A 66 -17.04 -8.61 -13.26
C GLU A 66 -17.11 -7.73 -14.52
N ALA A 67 -18.21 -6.97 -14.69
CA ALA A 67 -18.34 -5.98 -15.75
C ALA A 67 -17.56 -4.67 -15.52
N GLY A 68 -16.87 -4.53 -14.37
CA GLY A 68 -16.12 -3.32 -14.03
C GLY A 68 -16.99 -2.18 -13.47
N ASP A 69 -18.31 -2.37 -13.25
CA ASP A 69 -19.21 -1.40 -12.63
C ASP A 69 -19.11 -1.48 -11.09
N ALA A 70 -18.01 -0.96 -10.56
CA ALA A 70 -17.76 -0.99 -9.12
C ALA A 70 -18.83 -0.24 -8.30
N GLU A 71 -19.37 0.87 -8.82
CA GLU A 71 -20.42 1.63 -8.13
C GLU A 71 -21.75 0.89 -8.11
N GLY A 72 -22.12 0.28 -9.23
CA GLY A 72 -23.28 -0.58 -9.32
C GLY A 72 -23.18 -1.79 -8.40
N ALA A 73 -22.02 -2.44 -8.38
CA ALA A 73 -21.74 -3.57 -7.51
C ALA A 73 -21.86 -3.18 -6.01
N LEU A 74 -21.28 -2.06 -5.60
CA LEU A 74 -21.41 -1.54 -4.22
C LEU A 74 -22.88 -1.35 -3.82
N ARG A 75 -23.73 -0.82 -4.73
CA ARG A 75 -25.16 -0.65 -4.46
C ARG A 75 -25.86 -2.00 -4.31
N SER A 76 -25.58 -2.94 -5.20
CA SER A 76 -26.21 -4.27 -5.16
C SER A 76 -25.80 -5.04 -3.90
N PHE A 77 -24.51 -5.03 -3.52
CA PHE A 77 -24.07 -5.64 -2.25
C PHE A 77 -24.68 -4.95 -1.04
N THR A 78 -24.88 -3.64 -1.06
CA THR A 78 -25.55 -2.92 0.02
C THR A 78 -27.00 -3.38 0.16
N TRP A 79 -27.75 -3.53 -0.94
CA TRP A 79 -29.10 -4.08 -0.90
C TRP A 79 -29.15 -5.53 -0.43
N ALA A 80 -28.15 -6.36 -0.80
CA ALA A 80 -28.03 -7.72 -0.29
C ALA A 80 -27.90 -7.74 1.23
N ILE A 81 -27.02 -6.90 1.79
CA ILE A 81 -26.76 -6.77 3.22
C ILE A 81 -27.99 -6.20 3.97
N GLU A 82 -28.69 -5.21 3.42
CA GLU A 82 -29.91 -4.68 4.00
C GLU A 82 -31.01 -5.73 4.11
N ARG A 83 -31.03 -6.72 3.21
CA ARG A 83 -32.01 -7.82 3.18
C ARG A 83 -31.58 -9.02 4.01
N ALA A 84 -30.29 -9.30 4.11
CA ALA A 84 -29.70 -10.37 4.88
C ALA A 84 -28.41 -9.86 5.57
N PRO A 85 -28.53 -9.25 6.75
CA PRO A 85 -27.39 -8.72 7.50
C PRO A 85 -26.36 -9.80 7.93
N ASP A 86 -26.73 -11.05 7.84
CA ASP A 86 -25.88 -12.22 8.14
C ASP A 86 -25.19 -12.79 6.87
N MET A 87 -25.32 -12.13 5.71
CA MET A 87 -24.71 -12.56 4.45
C MET A 87 -23.23 -12.17 4.40
N ALA A 88 -22.35 -12.91 5.08
CA ALA A 88 -20.90 -12.66 5.10
C ALA A 88 -20.28 -12.49 3.70
N PRO A 89 -20.65 -13.27 2.63
CA PRO A 89 -20.09 -13.06 1.30
C PRO A 89 -20.35 -11.67 0.70
N ALA A 90 -21.47 -11.03 1.03
CA ALA A 90 -21.76 -9.69 0.52
C ALA A 90 -20.87 -8.62 1.15
N TYR A 91 -20.55 -8.74 2.43
CA TYR A 91 -19.57 -7.89 3.10
C TYR A 91 -18.18 -8.08 2.49
N VAL A 92 -17.74 -9.34 2.30
CA VAL A 92 -16.44 -9.65 1.68
C VAL A 92 -16.33 -9.04 0.30
N ALA A 93 -17.36 -9.20 -0.54
CA ALA A 93 -17.36 -8.66 -1.90
C ALA A 93 -17.32 -7.12 -1.90
N ARG A 94 -18.11 -6.46 -1.04
CA ARG A 94 -18.08 -5.00 -0.90
C ARG A 94 -16.73 -4.51 -0.37
N GLY A 95 -16.17 -5.22 0.60
CA GLY A 95 -14.85 -4.95 1.16
C GLY A 95 -13.73 -5.08 0.13
N SER A 96 -13.81 -6.06 -0.75
CA SER A 96 -12.84 -6.23 -1.85
C SER A 96 -12.84 -5.05 -2.82
N ILE A 97 -14.01 -4.47 -3.10
CA ILE A 97 -14.10 -3.25 -3.92
C ILE A 97 -13.46 -2.06 -3.17
N TYR A 98 -13.71 -1.91 -1.87
CA TYR A 98 -13.07 -0.85 -1.09
C TYR A 98 -11.56 -1.02 -1.03
N LEU A 99 -11.07 -2.26 -0.94
CA LEU A 99 -9.65 -2.57 -0.98
C LEU A 99 -9.03 -2.12 -2.32
N ALA A 100 -9.65 -2.49 -3.44
CA ALA A 100 -9.22 -2.10 -4.78
C ALA A 100 -9.23 -0.58 -5.00
N GLN A 101 -10.12 0.16 -4.30
CA GLN A 101 -10.18 1.62 -4.31
C GLN A 101 -9.18 2.27 -3.34
N GLY A 102 -8.35 1.51 -2.63
CA GLY A 102 -7.44 2.03 -1.60
C GLY A 102 -8.13 2.54 -0.33
N LYS A 103 -9.42 2.26 -0.15
CA LYS A 103 -10.21 2.63 1.03
C LYS A 103 -10.02 1.61 2.16
N LEU A 104 -8.77 1.47 2.62
CA LEU A 104 -8.32 0.37 3.46
C LEU A 104 -9.09 0.22 4.77
N ARG A 105 -9.44 1.35 5.43
CA ARG A 105 -10.21 1.30 6.69
C ARG A 105 -11.64 0.81 6.48
N LEU A 106 -12.26 1.11 5.33
CA LEU A 106 -13.57 0.59 4.99
C LEU A 106 -13.48 -0.90 4.68
N ALA A 107 -12.49 -1.34 3.90
CA ALA A 107 -12.26 -2.75 3.63
C ALA A 107 -12.07 -3.57 4.93
N LEU A 108 -11.31 -3.04 5.89
CA LEU A 108 -11.14 -3.68 7.21
C LEU A 108 -12.46 -3.77 7.98
N ALA A 109 -13.26 -2.71 8.00
CA ALA A 109 -14.57 -2.70 8.66
C ALA A 109 -15.55 -3.71 8.03
N GLU A 110 -15.53 -3.85 6.69
CA GLU A 110 -16.33 -4.86 5.99
C GLU A 110 -15.88 -6.29 6.32
N ALA A 111 -14.57 -6.52 6.42
CA ALA A 111 -14.03 -7.81 6.82
C ALA A 111 -14.42 -8.18 8.26
N ASP A 112 -14.37 -7.23 9.19
CA ASP A 112 -14.79 -7.43 10.57
C ASP A 112 -16.32 -7.70 10.64
N ALA A 113 -17.15 -6.97 9.87
CA ALA A 113 -18.59 -7.23 9.78
C ALA A 113 -18.91 -8.60 9.16
N ALA A 114 -18.13 -9.03 8.15
CA ALA A 114 -18.25 -10.38 7.59
C ALA A 114 -17.94 -11.47 8.64
N LEU A 115 -16.96 -11.24 9.52
CA LEU A 115 -16.59 -12.16 10.59
C LEU A 115 -17.60 -12.16 11.75
N GLU A 116 -18.30 -11.04 11.96
CA GLU A 116 -19.45 -11.00 12.90
C GLU A 116 -20.62 -11.83 12.33
N ALA A 117 -20.87 -11.78 11.03
CA ALA A 117 -21.90 -12.56 10.36
C ALA A 117 -21.54 -14.06 10.25
N ASP A 118 -20.30 -14.37 9.89
CA ASP A 118 -19.76 -15.73 9.84
C ASP A 118 -18.31 -15.79 10.37
N PRO A 119 -18.11 -16.19 11.63
CA PRO A 119 -16.77 -16.33 12.23
C PRO A 119 -15.89 -17.41 11.57
N LYS A 120 -16.42 -18.21 10.65
CA LYS A 120 -15.68 -19.24 9.92
C LYS A 120 -15.45 -18.87 8.44
N SER A 121 -15.68 -17.65 8.06
CA SER A 121 -15.42 -17.17 6.71
C SER A 121 -13.91 -17.02 6.46
N ALA A 122 -13.31 -17.99 5.76
CA ALA A 122 -11.90 -17.93 5.36
C ALA A 122 -11.61 -16.70 4.48
N ALA A 123 -12.53 -16.36 3.56
CA ALA A 123 -12.43 -15.20 2.68
C ALA A 123 -12.44 -13.87 3.46
N ALA A 124 -13.23 -13.77 4.53
CA ALA A 124 -13.25 -12.59 5.39
C ALA A 124 -11.92 -12.41 6.16
N TYR A 125 -11.34 -13.51 6.65
CA TYR A 125 -10.00 -13.46 7.25
C TYR A 125 -8.93 -13.08 6.23
N ALA A 126 -9.00 -13.57 4.99
CA ALA A 126 -8.07 -13.19 3.93
C ALA A 126 -8.18 -11.69 3.59
N LEU A 127 -9.41 -11.17 3.42
CA LEU A 127 -9.67 -9.75 3.21
C LEU A 127 -9.15 -8.90 4.37
N ARG A 128 -9.40 -9.32 5.61
CA ARG A 128 -8.90 -8.67 6.82
C ARG A 128 -7.37 -8.62 6.83
N GLY A 129 -6.72 -9.73 6.50
CA GLY A 129 -5.27 -9.83 6.41
C GLY A 129 -4.69 -8.85 5.40
N GLU A 130 -5.27 -8.79 4.20
CA GLU A 130 -4.79 -7.87 3.16
C GLU A 130 -5.02 -6.40 3.52
N ALA A 131 -6.18 -6.06 4.08
CA ALA A 131 -6.46 -4.70 4.54
C ALA A 131 -5.48 -4.26 5.66
N LEU A 132 -5.18 -5.16 6.60
CA LEU A 132 -4.22 -4.91 7.69
C LEU A 132 -2.79 -4.75 7.16
N ARG A 133 -2.37 -5.59 6.20
CA ARG A 133 -1.06 -5.48 5.55
C ARG A 133 -0.87 -4.11 4.89
N LEU A 134 -1.86 -3.68 4.12
CA LEU A 134 -1.83 -2.37 3.44
C LEU A 134 -1.94 -1.18 4.42
N LEU A 135 -2.40 -1.42 5.65
CA LEU A 135 -2.39 -0.45 6.75
C LEU A 135 -1.10 -0.51 7.60
N ASP A 136 -0.04 -1.18 7.12
CA ASP A 136 1.25 -1.38 7.79
C ASP A 136 1.11 -2.08 9.17
N ARG A 137 0.13 -3.00 9.29
CA ARG A 137 -0.14 -3.78 10.49
C ARG A 137 0.24 -5.24 10.26
N ALA A 138 1.53 -5.52 10.13
CA ALA A 138 2.08 -6.79 9.67
C ALA A 138 1.66 -7.99 10.55
N GLU A 139 1.90 -7.96 11.86
CA GLU A 139 1.55 -9.07 12.76
C GLU A 139 0.04 -9.41 12.78
N PRO A 140 -0.89 -8.43 12.94
CA PRO A 140 -2.32 -8.72 12.81
C PRO A 140 -2.73 -9.24 11.44
N ALA A 141 -2.03 -8.84 10.35
CA ALA A 141 -2.28 -9.34 9.00
C ALA A 141 -1.91 -10.82 8.91
N LEU A 142 -0.72 -11.20 9.38
CA LEU A 142 -0.23 -12.57 9.39
C LEU A 142 -1.12 -13.50 10.21
N GLU A 143 -1.60 -13.03 11.36
CA GLU A 143 -2.55 -13.78 12.17
C GLU A 143 -3.88 -14.00 11.42
N SER A 144 -4.39 -12.97 10.72
CA SER A 144 -5.60 -13.11 9.91
C SER A 144 -5.41 -14.11 8.76
N PHE A 145 -4.29 -14.07 8.05
CA PHE A 145 -3.97 -15.06 7.02
C PHE A 145 -3.83 -16.48 7.60
N ARG A 146 -3.25 -16.62 8.80
CA ARG A 146 -3.16 -17.92 9.47
C ARG A 146 -4.56 -18.49 9.75
N GLN A 147 -5.51 -17.67 10.19
CA GLN A 147 -6.89 -18.09 10.39
C GLN A 147 -7.58 -18.45 9.08
N ALA A 148 -7.36 -17.68 8.01
CA ALA A 148 -7.89 -17.98 6.69
C ALA A 148 -7.44 -19.37 6.22
N LEU A 149 -6.13 -19.67 6.30
CA LEU A 149 -5.55 -20.94 5.87
C LEU A 149 -5.95 -22.13 6.76
N ALA A 150 -6.18 -21.90 8.04
CA ALA A 150 -6.69 -22.93 8.93
C ALA A 150 -8.13 -23.36 8.58
N LEU A 151 -8.91 -22.44 8.00
CA LEU A 151 -10.29 -22.69 7.56
C LEU A 151 -10.33 -23.20 6.10
N ASP A 152 -9.52 -22.64 5.23
CA ASP A 152 -9.41 -23.02 3.83
C ASP A 152 -7.95 -23.03 3.33
N PRO A 153 -7.30 -24.20 3.33
CA PRO A 153 -5.93 -24.35 2.82
C PRO A 153 -5.77 -24.01 1.33
N ALA A 154 -6.86 -24.00 0.54
CA ALA A 154 -6.77 -23.66 -0.89
C ALA A 154 -6.35 -22.19 -1.13
N LEU A 155 -6.54 -21.32 -0.13
CA LEU A 155 -6.10 -19.92 -0.17
C LEU A 155 -4.56 -19.75 -0.08
N GLN A 156 -3.79 -20.84 0.07
CA GLN A 156 -2.34 -20.80 0.24
C GLN A 156 -1.65 -20.04 -0.89
N ALA A 157 -1.94 -20.39 -2.14
CA ALA A 157 -1.32 -19.77 -3.31
C ALA A 157 -1.77 -18.31 -3.48
N GLU A 158 -3.04 -18.03 -3.29
CA GLU A 158 -3.62 -16.69 -3.43
C GLU A 158 -3.05 -15.71 -2.39
N THR A 159 -2.93 -16.13 -1.15
CA THR A 159 -2.47 -15.28 -0.05
C THR A 159 -0.95 -15.24 0.10
N PHE A 160 -0.19 -16.06 -0.63
CA PHE A 160 1.26 -16.22 -0.45
C PHE A 160 2.00 -14.88 -0.53
N ARG A 161 1.81 -14.13 -1.62
CA ARG A 161 2.47 -12.83 -1.81
C ARG A 161 2.19 -11.87 -0.65
N SER A 162 0.95 -11.77 -0.23
CA SER A 162 0.53 -10.88 0.86
C SER A 162 1.12 -11.30 2.21
N ARG A 163 1.20 -12.59 2.49
CA ARG A 163 1.85 -13.14 3.69
C ARG A 163 3.35 -12.86 3.68
N TRP A 164 3.99 -13.04 2.52
CA TRP A 164 5.42 -12.77 2.39
C TRP A 164 5.74 -11.28 2.55
N LEU A 165 4.96 -10.38 1.93
CA LEU A 165 5.10 -8.93 2.10
C LEU A 165 4.86 -8.49 3.55
N ALA A 166 3.90 -9.09 4.25
CA ALA A 166 3.67 -8.83 5.66
C ALA A 166 4.85 -9.31 6.53
N ALA A 167 5.41 -10.50 6.26
CA ALA A 167 6.57 -11.01 6.98
C ALA A 167 7.82 -10.15 6.76
N ARG A 168 7.99 -9.60 5.55
CA ARG A 168 9.06 -8.67 5.22
C ARG A 168 8.88 -7.33 5.95
N ALA A 169 7.66 -6.79 6.01
CA ALA A 169 7.37 -5.55 6.74
C ALA A 169 7.54 -5.68 8.27
N ASP A 170 7.59 -6.91 8.79
CA ASP A 170 7.87 -7.25 10.18
C ASP A 170 9.36 -7.55 10.43
N ASP A 171 10.22 -7.37 9.42
CA ASP A 171 11.66 -7.69 9.44
C ASP A 171 11.95 -9.11 9.95
N ASN A 172 11.04 -10.06 9.68
CA ASN A 172 11.12 -11.41 10.20
C ASN A 172 11.70 -12.40 9.19
N GLY A 173 13.02 -12.38 9.03
CA GLY A 173 13.74 -13.23 8.08
C GLY A 173 13.48 -14.72 8.28
N ALA A 174 13.30 -15.22 9.52
CA ALA A 174 12.97 -16.63 9.77
C ALA A 174 11.60 -17.00 9.22
N ARG A 175 10.59 -16.14 9.37
CA ARG A 175 9.26 -16.33 8.80
C ARG A 175 9.28 -16.25 7.27
N MET A 176 10.05 -15.30 6.72
CA MET A 176 10.27 -15.21 5.27
C MET A 176 10.92 -16.46 4.72
N LEU A 177 11.91 -17.03 5.41
CA LEU A 177 12.56 -18.28 5.00
C LEU A 177 11.57 -19.48 5.05
N ALA A 178 10.74 -19.56 6.09
CA ALA A 178 9.71 -20.59 6.18
C ALA A 178 8.70 -20.49 5.03
N LEU A 179 8.23 -19.27 4.71
CA LEU A 179 7.34 -19.04 3.57
C LEU A 179 8.00 -19.38 2.23
N SER A 180 9.29 -19.05 2.05
CA SER A 180 10.01 -19.39 0.83
C SER A 180 10.16 -20.89 0.62
N ASN A 181 10.29 -21.67 1.70
CA ASN A 181 10.30 -23.14 1.63
C ASN A 181 8.89 -23.68 1.31
N GLU A 182 7.84 -23.12 1.92
CA GLU A 182 6.44 -23.42 1.59
C GLU A 182 6.16 -23.20 0.08
N TYR A 183 6.65 -22.09 -0.47
CA TYR A 183 6.53 -21.79 -1.89
C TYR A 183 7.25 -22.83 -2.76
N ALA A 184 8.44 -23.24 -2.37
CA ALA A 184 9.25 -24.22 -3.10
C ALA A 184 8.55 -25.58 -3.22
N ASP A 185 7.81 -25.98 -2.20
CA ASP A 185 7.05 -27.24 -2.17
C ASP A 185 5.80 -27.18 -3.07
N ALA A 186 5.22 -25.99 -3.23
CA ALA A 186 3.97 -25.79 -3.99
C ALA A 186 4.19 -25.42 -5.47
N GLN A 187 5.30 -24.79 -5.81
CA GLN A 187 5.56 -24.20 -7.13
C GLN A 187 6.99 -24.53 -7.61
N PRO A 188 7.17 -25.05 -8.82
CA PRO A 188 8.50 -25.42 -9.33
C PRO A 188 9.32 -24.24 -9.87
N ASP A 189 8.86 -22.99 -9.76
CA ASP A 189 9.58 -21.82 -10.27
C ASP A 189 10.84 -21.53 -9.45
N ASN A 190 11.99 -21.87 -10.04
CA ASN A 190 13.29 -21.70 -9.40
C ASN A 190 13.66 -20.21 -9.20
N ALA A 191 13.24 -19.32 -10.10
CA ALA A 191 13.57 -17.90 -10.01
C ALA A 191 12.85 -17.25 -8.82
N LEU A 192 11.55 -17.46 -8.68
CA LEU A 192 10.77 -16.94 -7.55
C LEU A 192 11.23 -17.55 -6.23
N ARG A 193 11.54 -18.86 -6.21
CA ARG A 193 12.09 -19.51 -5.01
C ARG A 193 13.42 -18.89 -4.57
N ALA A 194 14.34 -18.70 -5.50
CA ALA A 194 15.63 -18.09 -5.20
C ALA A 194 15.48 -16.63 -4.75
N TYR A 195 14.58 -15.89 -5.39
CA TYR A 195 14.23 -14.54 -5.00
C TYR A 195 13.74 -14.48 -3.54
N TYR A 196 12.74 -15.28 -3.18
CA TYR A 196 12.18 -15.29 -1.83
C TYR A 196 13.19 -15.72 -0.77
N ARG A 197 14.01 -16.74 -1.09
CA ARG A 197 15.10 -17.18 -0.19
C ARG A 197 16.21 -16.15 -0.07
N GLY A 198 16.59 -15.52 -1.17
CA GLY A 198 17.59 -14.45 -1.18
C GLY A 198 17.21 -13.31 -0.23
N TRP A 199 15.97 -12.84 -0.31
CA TRP A 199 15.47 -11.83 0.61
C TRP A 199 15.45 -12.29 2.06
N ALA A 200 15.01 -13.52 2.33
CA ALA A 200 15.02 -14.08 3.68
C ALA A 200 16.45 -14.13 4.27
N PHE A 201 17.45 -14.49 3.45
CA PHE A 201 18.85 -14.48 3.89
C PHE A 201 19.39 -13.07 4.12
N ILE A 202 18.96 -12.07 3.33
CA ILE A 202 19.34 -10.67 3.57
C ILE A 202 18.83 -10.23 4.96
N GLU A 203 17.55 -10.49 5.26
CA GLU A 203 16.94 -10.15 6.56
C GLU A 203 17.54 -10.94 7.73
N LEU A 204 18.11 -12.11 7.47
CA LEU A 204 18.84 -12.90 8.47
C LEU A 204 20.32 -12.47 8.63
N ASN A 205 20.75 -11.36 8.00
CA ASN A 205 22.14 -10.90 7.95
C ASN A 205 23.09 -11.95 7.35
N ALA A 206 22.60 -12.76 6.44
CA ALA A 206 23.34 -13.79 5.70
C ALA A 206 23.44 -13.44 4.20
N ALA A 207 23.75 -12.18 3.90
CA ALA A 207 23.75 -11.65 2.54
C ALA A 207 24.72 -12.38 1.61
N GLY A 208 25.84 -12.88 2.11
CA GLY A 208 26.74 -13.75 1.34
C GLY A 208 26.05 -15.01 0.81
N THR A 209 25.23 -15.68 1.63
CA THR A 209 24.43 -16.84 1.21
C THR A 209 23.34 -16.44 0.20
N ALA A 210 22.75 -15.24 0.37
CA ALA A 210 21.81 -14.72 -0.62
C ALA A 210 22.47 -14.52 -1.99
N ILE A 211 23.69 -13.96 -2.02
CA ILE A 211 24.48 -13.76 -3.24
C ILE A 211 24.73 -15.10 -3.94
N GLU A 212 25.19 -16.11 -3.21
CA GLU A 212 25.46 -17.44 -3.77
C GLU A 212 24.22 -18.05 -4.43
N VAL A 213 23.09 -18.10 -3.73
CA VAL A 213 21.82 -18.64 -4.23
C VAL A 213 21.31 -17.88 -5.45
N LEU A 214 21.41 -16.55 -5.45
CA LEU A 214 20.95 -15.72 -6.55
C LEU A 214 21.83 -15.84 -7.78
N ILE A 215 23.16 -15.85 -7.64
CA ILE A 215 24.11 -16.04 -8.75
C ILE A 215 23.90 -17.41 -9.39
N GLU A 216 23.85 -18.48 -8.59
CA GLU A 216 23.62 -19.83 -9.11
C GLU A 216 22.33 -19.89 -9.95
N THR A 217 21.28 -19.25 -9.48
CA THR A 217 19.98 -19.24 -10.17
C THR A 217 20.03 -18.39 -11.46
N ILE A 218 20.72 -17.25 -11.44
CA ILE A 218 20.89 -16.37 -12.60
C ILE A 218 21.70 -17.10 -13.67
N GLU A 219 22.80 -17.74 -13.31
CA GLU A 219 23.69 -18.50 -14.24
C GLU A 219 23.00 -19.73 -14.85
N ALA A 220 22.11 -20.36 -14.07
CA ALA A 220 21.32 -21.50 -14.54
C ALA A 220 20.16 -21.13 -15.45
N ASN A 221 19.76 -19.85 -15.48
CA ASN A 221 18.62 -19.36 -16.24
C ASN A 221 19.09 -18.63 -17.50
N PRO A 222 18.74 -19.10 -18.71
CA PRO A 222 19.11 -18.43 -19.97
C PRO A 222 18.57 -17.00 -20.11
N ASP A 223 17.45 -16.70 -19.46
CA ASP A 223 16.77 -15.38 -19.47
C ASP A 223 16.34 -15.03 -18.04
N PRO A 224 17.29 -14.63 -17.17
CA PRO A 224 17.00 -14.37 -15.78
C PRO A 224 16.16 -13.09 -15.62
N PRO A 225 15.00 -13.18 -14.93
CA PRO A 225 14.08 -12.05 -14.79
C PRO A 225 14.65 -10.93 -13.90
N ALA A 226 14.14 -9.70 -14.08
CA ALA A 226 14.58 -8.51 -13.37
C ALA A 226 14.55 -8.65 -11.83
N LEU A 227 13.62 -9.45 -11.30
CA LEU A 227 13.50 -9.68 -9.86
C LEU A 227 14.75 -10.33 -9.24
N LEU A 228 15.43 -11.22 -9.96
CA LEU A 228 16.66 -11.85 -9.46
C LEU A 228 17.80 -10.85 -9.38
N TRP A 229 17.98 -10.06 -10.43
CA TRP A 229 18.99 -9.01 -10.46
C TRP A 229 18.74 -7.95 -9.40
N PHE A 230 17.47 -7.59 -9.16
CA PHE A 230 17.11 -6.66 -8.09
C PHE A 230 17.46 -7.23 -6.71
N ALA A 231 17.10 -8.49 -6.43
CA ALA A 231 17.47 -9.14 -5.17
C ALA A 231 18.99 -9.26 -4.99
N LEU A 232 19.72 -9.57 -6.06
CA LEU A 232 21.19 -9.64 -6.05
C LEU A 232 21.80 -8.27 -5.75
N GLY A 233 21.27 -7.20 -6.35
CA GLY A 233 21.68 -5.82 -6.06
C GLY A 233 21.50 -5.45 -4.59
N GLN A 234 20.40 -5.88 -3.97
CA GLN A 234 20.13 -5.67 -2.55
C GLN A 234 21.10 -6.51 -1.67
N ALA A 235 21.38 -7.75 -2.05
CA ALA A 235 22.32 -8.59 -1.31
C ALA A 235 23.75 -8.00 -1.33
N TYR A 236 24.21 -7.51 -2.48
CA TYR A 236 25.48 -6.79 -2.57
C TYR A 236 25.47 -5.47 -1.78
N ALA A 237 24.35 -4.74 -1.78
CA ALA A 237 24.23 -3.54 -0.98
C ALA A 237 24.33 -3.81 0.53
N ALA A 238 23.78 -4.93 1.01
CA ALA A 238 23.89 -5.38 2.39
C ALA A 238 25.36 -5.69 2.77
N GLU A 239 26.14 -6.26 1.85
CA GLU A 239 27.59 -6.48 2.01
C GLU A 239 28.45 -5.23 1.73
N ARG A 240 27.80 -4.09 1.39
CA ARG A 240 28.47 -2.84 0.98
C ARG A 240 29.37 -2.98 -0.27
N ALA A 241 29.13 -3.98 -1.07
CA ALA A 241 29.76 -4.20 -2.37
C ALA A 241 29.06 -3.32 -3.43
N TRP A 242 29.30 -2.00 -3.36
CA TRP A 242 28.56 -1.00 -4.10
C TRP A 242 28.70 -1.10 -5.62
N PRO A 243 29.89 -1.39 -6.20
CA PRO A 243 30.03 -1.57 -7.64
C PRO A 243 29.17 -2.72 -8.17
N GLU A 244 29.16 -3.85 -7.48
CA GLU A 244 28.40 -5.06 -7.83
C GLU A 244 26.89 -4.81 -7.64
N SER A 245 26.52 -4.10 -6.58
CA SER A 245 25.16 -3.67 -6.32
C SER A 245 24.63 -2.78 -7.46
N VAL A 246 25.40 -1.78 -7.88
CA VAL A 246 25.06 -0.91 -9.02
C VAL A 246 24.87 -1.73 -10.29
N THR A 247 25.83 -2.62 -10.61
CA THR A 247 25.77 -3.46 -11.82
C THR A 247 24.49 -4.31 -11.84
N SER A 248 24.13 -4.89 -10.71
CA SER A 248 22.94 -5.73 -10.58
C SER A 248 21.64 -4.92 -10.72
N PHE A 249 21.56 -3.74 -10.12
CA PHE A 249 20.37 -2.87 -10.27
C PHE A 249 20.27 -2.28 -11.69
N GLU A 250 21.40 -1.97 -12.35
CA GLU A 250 21.39 -1.54 -13.75
C GLU A 250 20.87 -2.65 -14.67
N ALA A 251 21.24 -3.92 -14.44
CA ALA A 251 20.70 -5.08 -15.15
C ALA A 251 19.18 -5.20 -14.93
N ALA A 252 18.72 -5.13 -13.68
CA ALA A 252 17.29 -5.14 -13.36
C ALA A 252 16.53 -4.00 -14.08
N ARG A 253 17.09 -2.79 -14.05
CA ARG A 253 16.52 -1.63 -14.74
C ARG A 253 16.41 -1.84 -16.24
N GLY A 254 17.45 -2.37 -16.86
CA GLY A 254 17.47 -2.67 -18.29
C GLY A 254 16.35 -3.62 -18.70
N LEU A 255 16.15 -4.69 -17.92
CA LEU A 255 15.07 -5.67 -18.14
C LEU A 255 13.68 -5.04 -17.94
N VAL A 256 13.48 -4.25 -16.89
CA VAL A 256 12.20 -3.54 -16.66
C VAL A 256 11.90 -2.57 -17.83
N GLN A 257 12.90 -1.86 -18.33
CA GLN A 257 12.74 -0.99 -19.50
C GLN A 257 12.45 -1.78 -20.79
N ALA A 258 12.91 -3.02 -20.88
CA ALA A 258 12.60 -3.95 -21.97
C ALA A 258 11.21 -4.61 -21.83
N GLY A 259 10.47 -4.34 -20.76
CA GLY A 259 9.12 -4.83 -20.54
C GLY A 259 9.00 -5.96 -19.53
N ASP A 260 10.09 -6.34 -18.83
CA ASP A 260 10.01 -7.29 -17.73
C ASP A 260 9.19 -6.70 -16.57
N ASN A 261 8.14 -7.40 -16.16
CA ASN A 261 7.25 -7.02 -15.07
C ASN A 261 7.39 -7.91 -13.84
N SER A 262 8.42 -8.76 -13.79
CA SER A 262 8.63 -9.74 -12.71
C SER A 262 8.73 -9.07 -11.32
N LEU A 263 9.20 -7.83 -11.24
CA LEU A 263 9.30 -7.08 -9.98
C LEU A 263 7.96 -6.80 -9.29
N ILE A 264 6.81 -7.01 -9.94
CA ILE A 264 5.49 -6.83 -9.33
C ILE A 264 5.29 -7.70 -8.07
N VAL A 265 6.01 -8.81 -7.97
CA VAL A 265 5.96 -9.68 -6.78
C VAL A 265 6.68 -9.10 -5.58
N HIS A 266 7.61 -8.16 -5.80
CA HIS A 266 8.47 -7.58 -4.76
C HIS A 266 7.70 -6.66 -3.81
N SER A 267 6.89 -5.75 -4.36
CA SER A 267 6.19 -4.74 -3.57
C SER A 267 4.98 -4.20 -4.34
N ASP A 268 4.23 -3.34 -3.67
CA ASP A 268 3.13 -2.61 -4.30
C ASP A 268 3.62 -1.41 -5.15
N ARG A 269 4.94 -1.09 -5.09
CA ARG A 269 5.59 -0.01 -5.85
C ARG A 269 6.96 -0.43 -6.39
N PRO A 270 7.05 -1.51 -7.17
CA PRO A 270 8.32 -2.15 -7.52
C PRO A 270 9.25 -1.24 -8.33
N VAL A 271 8.71 -0.45 -9.26
CA VAL A 271 9.49 0.48 -10.08
C VAL A 271 10.10 1.58 -9.22
N THR A 272 9.32 2.16 -8.33
CA THR A 272 9.78 3.19 -7.39
C THR A 272 10.92 2.69 -6.51
N GLU A 273 10.79 1.47 -5.97
CA GLU A 273 11.80 0.87 -5.12
C GLU A 273 13.08 0.54 -5.89
N LEU A 274 12.99 0.06 -7.13
CA LEU A 274 14.16 -0.18 -7.98
C LEU A 274 14.97 1.10 -8.22
N PHE A 275 14.31 2.18 -8.63
CA PHE A 275 15.01 3.44 -8.91
C PHE A 275 15.57 4.08 -7.64
N GLY A 276 14.86 3.97 -6.52
CA GLY A 276 15.35 4.41 -5.23
C GLY A 276 16.58 3.64 -4.76
N ALA A 277 16.56 2.31 -4.87
CA ALA A 277 17.69 1.46 -4.52
C ALA A 277 18.91 1.69 -5.42
N LEU A 278 18.70 1.87 -6.72
CA LEU A 278 19.76 2.20 -7.66
C LEU A 278 20.36 3.57 -7.37
N GLY A 279 19.54 4.58 -7.08
CA GLY A 279 20.00 5.91 -6.69
C GLY A 279 20.83 5.88 -5.41
N TRP A 280 20.40 5.11 -4.42
CA TRP A 280 21.16 4.91 -3.19
C TRP A 280 22.49 4.18 -3.44
N ALA A 281 22.49 3.12 -4.26
CA ALA A 281 23.72 2.40 -4.61
C ALA A 281 24.72 3.31 -5.36
N TYR A 282 24.26 4.14 -6.29
CA TYR A 282 25.09 5.13 -6.96
C TYR A 282 25.70 6.12 -5.96
N LEU A 283 24.90 6.63 -5.03
CA LEU A 283 25.37 7.57 -4.01
C LEU A 283 26.49 6.94 -3.17
N ARG A 284 26.31 5.69 -2.74
CA ARG A 284 27.31 4.96 -1.95
C ARG A 284 28.54 4.56 -2.77
N ALA A 285 28.41 4.39 -4.08
CA ALA A 285 29.52 4.18 -5.03
C ALA A 285 30.23 5.48 -5.42
N GLY A 286 29.83 6.65 -4.91
CA GLY A 286 30.39 7.96 -5.25
C GLY A 286 29.97 8.51 -6.63
N ARG A 287 28.96 7.89 -7.26
CA ARG A 287 28.38 8.33 -8.56
C ARG A 287 27.23 9.32 -8.32
N CYS A 288 27.56 10.50 -7.80
CA CYS A 288 26.59 11.44 -7.24
C CYS A 288 25.61 12.01 -8.28
N VAL A 289 26.06 12.24 -9.52
CA VAL A 289 25.20 12.70 -10.63
C VAL A 289 24.17 11.65 -11.01
N ASP A 290 24.61 10.39 -11.15
CA ASP A 290 23.70 9.29 -11.45
C ASP A 290 22.70 9.03 -10.33
N ALA A 291 23.16 9.20 -9.07
CA ALA A 291 22.31 9.11 -7.89
C ALA A 291 21.19 10.15 -7.91
N GLU A 292 21.51 11.42 -8.18
CA GLU A 292 20.52 12.49 -8.28
C GLU A 292 19.44 12.16 -9.30
N VAL A 293 19.84 11.76 -10.51
CA VAL A 293 18.91 11.43 -11.61
C VAL A 293 17.96 10.29 -11.20
N MET A 294 18.46 9.23 -10.57
CA MET A 294 17.62 8.08 -10.18
C MET A 294 16.69 8.42 -9.03
N LEU A 295 17.15 9.18 -8.04
CA LEU A 295 16.34 9.60 -6.90
C LEU A 295 15.25 10.59 -7.31
N GLU A 296 15.54 11.54 -8.20
CA GLU A 296 14.53 12.42 -8.78
C GLU A 296 13.48 11.64 -9.57
N TYR A 297 13.89 10.66 -10.37
CA TYR A 297 12.95 9.81 -11.09
C TYR A 297 12.07 8.98 -10.13
N ALA A 298 12.65 8.40 -9.07
CA ALA A 298 11.87 7.70 -8.05
C ALA A 298 10.78 8.58 -7.44
N LEU A 299 11.10 9.85 -7.12
CA LEU A 299 10.13 10.82 -6.62
C LEU A 299 9.04 11.15 -7.64
N GLN A 300 9.39 11.30 -8.91
CA GLN A 300 8.44 11.57 -10.01
C GLN A 300 7.43 10.42 -10.20
N VAL A 301 7.86 9.17 -10.02
CA VAL A 301 7.00 7.99 -10.15
C VAL A 301 6.27 7.62 -8.87
N GLY A 302 6.27 8.50 -7.87
CA GLY A 302 5.44 8.39 -6.67
C GLY A 302 6.14 7.82 -5.44
N ALA A 303 7.45 7.90 -5.36
CA ALA A 303 8.19 7.57 -4.13
C ALA A 303 7.77 8.49 -2.98
N PRO A 304 7.69 7.98 -1.73
CA PRO A 304 7.44 8.83 -0.58
C PRO A 304 8.60 9.82 -0.39
N ALA A 305 8.27 11.12 -0.44
CA ALA A 305 9.27 12.20 -0.34
C ALA A 305 10.13 12.09 0.92
N SER A 306 9.54 11.67 2.04
CA SER A 306 10.25 11.50 3.32
C SER A 306 11.42 10.52 3.26
N GLN A 307 11.36 9.54 2.36
CA GLN A 307 12.40 8.51 2.24
C GLN A 307 13.58 8.96 1.37
N TYR A 308 13.31 9.69 0.30
CA TYR A 308 14.33 9.96 -0.74
C TYR A 308 14.86 11.38 -0.78
N THR A 309 14.19 12.36 -0.15
CA THR A 309 14.66 13.76 -0.14
C THR A 309 16.02 13.92 0.52
N THR A 310 16.27 13.23 1.63
CA THR A 310 17.58 13.29 2.31
C THR A 310 18.69 12.71 1.43
N MET A 311 18.44 11.57 0.77
CA MET A 311 19.41 10.95 -0.14
C MET A 311 19.68 11.84 -1.36
N LEU A 312 18.65 12.51 -1.87
CA LEU A 312 18.76 13.44 -2.99
C LEU A 312 19.61 14.65 -2.60
N GLU A 313 19.43 15.17 -1.39
CA GLU A 313 20.25 16.26 -0.86
C GLU A 313 21.70 15.84 -0.67
N GLU A 314 21.96 14.65 -0.11
CA GLU A 314 23.30 14.06 -0.04
C GLU A 314 23.95 13.95 -1.42
N ALA A 315 23.20 13.50 -2.44
CA ALA A 315 23.69 13.37 -3.81
C ALA A 315 24.09 14.73 -4.42
N ARG A 316 23.33 15.78 -4.15
CA ARG A 316 23.63 17.15 -4.58
C ARG A 316 24.85 17.73 -3.86
N ILE A 317 24.96 17.53 -2.55
CA ILE A 317 26.14 17.96 -1.76
C ILE A 317 27.39 17.25 -2.28
N CYS A 318 27.32 15.96 -2.55
CA CYS A 318 28.43 15.15 -3.05
C CYS A 318 29.00 15.67 -4.39
N GLN A 319 28.23 16.38 -5.20
CA GLN A 319 28.69 16.99 -6.47
C GLN A 319 29.41 18.32 -6.26
N THR A 320 29.25 18.95 -5.10
CA THR A 320 29.95 20.21 -4.82
C THR A 320 31.43 19.91 -4.55
N PRO A 321 32.38 20.58 -5.24
CA PRO A 321 33.79 20.38 -4.96
C PRO A 321 34.06 20.77 -3.51
N THR A 322 34.70 19.86 -2.76
CA THR A 322 35.18 20.18 -1.41
C THR A 322 36.01 21.45 -1.49
N PRO A 323 35.74 22.53 -0.73
CA PRO A 323 36.54 23.72 -0.78
C PRO A 323 37.99 23.32 -0.47
N THR A 324 38.85 23.52 -1.46
CA THR A 324 40.29 23.28 -1.30
C THR A 324 40.73 24.11 -0.10
N ALA A 325 41.22 23.46 0.94
CA ALA A 325 41.74 24.17 2.10
C ALA A 325 42.75 25.21 1.56
N THR A 326 42.43 26.49 1.72
CA THR A 326 43.35 27.57 1.37
C THR A 326 44.63 27.28 2.13
N PRO A 327 45.78 27.13 1.46
CA PRO A 327 47.03 26.93 2.20
C PRO A 327 47.19 28.13 3.13
N TYR A 328 47.40 27.83 4.40
CA TYR A 328 47.68 28.85 5.38
C TYR A 328 48.77 29.78 4.81
N PRO A 329 48.58 31.08 4.88
CA PRO A 329 49.65 32.00 4.45
C PRO A 329 50.91 31.65 5.22
N THR A 330 51.94 31.23 4.48
CA THR A 330 53.26 30.98 5.03
C THR A 330 53.69 32.21 5.81
N ALA A 331 53.86 32.07 7.11
CA ALA A 331 54.34 33.14 7.96
C ALA A 331 55.65 33.66 7.37
N THR A 332 55.67 34.92 6.94
CA THR A 332 56.87 35.62 6.50
C THR A 332 57.85 35.60 7.67
N PRO A 333 59.08 35.10 7.53
CA PRO A 333 60.04 35.14 8.59
C PRO A 333 60.35 36.60 8.93
N MET A 334 60.11 36.97 10.19
CA MET A 334 60.59 38.27 10.70
C MET A 334 62.12 38.26 10.71
N ILE A 335 62.71 39.08 9.84
CA ILE A 335 64.13 39.35 9.85
C ILE A 335 64.36 40.34 10.98
N TRP A 336 65.16 39.96 11.99
CA TRP A 336 65.71 40.81 13.05
C TRP A 336 66.98 41.52 12.58
#